data_cdde7ed73df0bd7008564ce7f7f49fbc
#
_entry.id   cdde7ed73df0bd7008564ce7f7f49fbc
#
_cell.length_a   1.000
_cell.length_b   1.000
_cell.length_c   1.000
_cell.angle_alpha   90.00
_cell.angle_beta   90.00
_cell.angle_gamma   90.00
#
_symmetry.space_group_name_H-M   'P 1'
#
loop_
_entity.id
_entity.type
_entity.pdbx_description
1 polymer ?
#
loop_
_entity_poly.entity_id
_entity_poly.type
_entity_poly.pdbx_seq_one_letter_code
_entity_poly.pdbx_strand_id
1 'polypeptide(L)'
;MYGHFLQRMGADRVAIAADTIGFGESTPPPEPKEIEDFASCMGEVLDSLGIGTVDVLGMHTGSEIAVEIANQRPDQVRRLVLVSAPVFTEDELETFRTEYKGVPLAPDGSHLKIRWDMHWQWRGPGVDANLNQLTLAEAVHSGERYEWGHQAAFNYPFGARLRDVRQPILVLSPEDDLAVKTKRADGLMQDGRIMDLPKDTFGHGMFETHPDAVAAFVREFLDAAPTQDDAVNPDDAGKKTIASPATAPGFVRREFTDSRWGQLHYRSIQPPEADRTQRPLICFHASPRSGNAFINIMKVLGRDRIVMAPDTPGFGESEPPPAPVEISDFADVMTDFIMKQGFEEVDVFGFHTGAEVATELWHKLPKQVRHIVMYSAPIFSEDELADFRERYTPVTFTDDGMHNVERWQFFWPWLGPDQPIENYAGAFNETLRWGPAYSWGHRAAFNYAMAKRLKQVNAPVLVLNPEDDLYEQSKRAADVIQKGRVHDMPGFGHGMMDTRTDEVAAVIRDFVAD
;
A
#
# COMPACT_ATOMS: atom_id res chain seq x y z
N MET A 1 1.94 10.62 -2.28
CA MET A 1 2.31 11.85 -3.07
C MET A 1 1.42 13.05 -2.78
N TYR A 2 0.10 12.93 -2.57
CA TYR A 2 -0.83 14.05 -2.40
C TYR A 2 -1.34 14.24 -0.96
N GLY A 3 -0.78 13.59 0.05
CA GLY A 3 -1.35 13.53 1.40
C GLY A 3 -1.61 14.90 2.04
N HIS A 4 -0.59 15.72 2.14
CA HIS A 4 -0.73 17.07 2.70
C HIS A 4 -1.55 18.00 1.81
N PHE A 5 -1.39 17.91 0.50
CA PHE A 5 -2.19 18.70 -0.45
C PHE A 5 -3.68 18.36 -0.38
N LEU A 6 -4.04 17.06 -0.30
CA LEU A 6 -5.45 16.65 -0.15
C LEU A 6 -6.10 17.23 1.10
N GLN A 7 -5.38 17.25 2.24
CA GLN A 7 -5.88 17.89 3.46
C GLN A 7 -6.20 19.38 3.25
N ARG A 8 -5.36 20.09 2.47
CA ARG A 8 -5.61 21.50 2.16
C ARG A 8 -6.82 21.65 1.24
N MET A 9 -6.87 20.91 0.15
CA MET A 9 -7.99 20.97 -0.79
C MET A 9 -9.31 20.51 -0.17
N GLY A 10 -9.28 19.50 0.68
CA GLY A 10 -10.45 18.93 1.34
C GLY A 10 -11.08 19.82 2.42
N ALA A 11 -10.50 20.97 2.74
CA ALA A 11 -11.05 21.87 3.76
C ALA A 11 -12.41 22.49 3.37
N ASP A 12 -12.71 22.64 2.08
CA ASP A 12 -13.92 23.29 1.56
C ASP A 12 -14.57 22.56 0.38
N ARG A 13 -14.00 21.46 -0.08
CA ARG A 13 -14.51 20.64 -1.19
C ARG A 13 -14.16 19.18 -1.01
N VAL A 14 -14.84 18.30 -1.74
CA VAL A 14 -14.42 16.90 -1.83
C VAL A 14 -13.16 16.83 -2.69
N ALA A 15 -12.08 16.31 -2.13
CA ALA A 15 -10.81 16.06 -2.82
C ALA A 15 -10.53 14.56 -2.81
N ILE A 16 -10.26 13.97 -3.98
CA ILE A 16 -10.06 12.54 -4.18
C ILE A 16 -8.73 12.34 -4.91
N ALA A 17 -7.86 11.50 -4.38
CA ALA A 17 -6.70 10.98 -5.09
C ALA A 17 -6.87 9.47 -5.22
N ALA A 18 -7.18 9.02 -6.43
CA ALA A 18 -7.29 7.60 -6.74
C ALA A 18 -5.94 7.07 -7.21
N ASP A 19 -5.55 5.92 -6.70
CA ASP A 19 -4.41 5.20 -7.24
C ASP A 19 -4.74 4.67 -8.64
N THR A 20 -3.90 4.97 -9.61
CA THR A 20 -4.00 4.43 -10.96
C THR A 20 -3.92 2.90 -10.92
N ILE A 21 -4.70 2.18 -11.74
CA ILE A 21 -4.69 0.71 -11.76
C ILE A 21 -3.25 0.17 -11.92
N GLY A 22 -2.88 -0.75 -11.02
CA GLY A 22 -1.53 -1.32 -10.95
C GLY A 22 -0.51 -0.53 -10.14
N PHE A 23 -0.90 0.65 -9.64
CA PHE A 23 -0.06 1.48 -8.76
C PHE A 23 -0.72 1.65 -7.40
N GLY A 24 0.07 2.04 -6.40
CA GLY A 24 -0.40 2.12 -5.03
C GLY A 24 -1.08 0.81 -4.61
N GLU A 25 -2.24 0.93 -4.01
CA GLU A 25 -3.04 -0.24 -3.59
C GLU A 25 -4.10 -0.66 -4.64
N SER A 26 -4.14 -0.01 -5.82
CA SER A 26 -5.07 -0.41 -6.88
C SER A 26 -4.70 -1.75 -7.50
N THR A 27 -5.70 -2.59 -7.74
CA THR A 27 -5.50 -3.94 -8.30
C THR A 27 -4.75 -3.85 -9.64
N PRO A 28 -3.66 -4.59 -9.82
CA PRO A 28 -2.92 -4.59 -11.07
C PRO A 28 -3.73 -5.23 -12.19
N PRO A 29 -3.71 -4.65 -13.40
CA PRO A 29 -4.23 -5.30 -14.58
C PRO A 29 -3.33 -6.50 -14.96
N PRO A 30 -3.87 -7.48 -15.69
CA PRO A 30 -3.11 -8.68 -16.07
C PRO A 30 -2.01 -8.41 -17.11
N GLU A 31 -2.03 -7.26 -17.77
CA GLU A 31 -1.13 -6.85 -18.84
C GLU A 31 -0.95 -5.34 -18.84
N PRO A 32 0.13 -4.79 -19.46
CA PRO A 32 0.32 -3.36 -19.63
C PRO A 32 -0.90 -2.68 -20.25
N LYS A 33 -1.18 -1.46 -19.81
CA LYS A 33 -2.31 -0.62 -20.26
C LYS A 33 -1.80 0.69 -20.84
N GLU A 34 -2.58 1.27 -21.75
CA GLU A 34 -2.32 2.57 -22.34
C GLU A 34 -3.00 3.71 -21.51
N ILE A 35 -2.66 4.95 -21.80
CA ILE A 35 -3.23 6.13 -21.09
C ILE A 35 -4.77 6.16 -21.20
N GLU A 36 -5.31 5.75 -22.34
CA GLU A 36 -6.76 5.68 -22.59
C GLU A 36 -7.46 4.71 -21.63
N ASP A 37 -6.81 3.58 -21.31
CA ASP A 37 -7.34 2.60 -20.34
C ASP A 37 -7.32 3.17 -18.92
N PHE A 38 -6.21 3.84 -18.54
CA PHE A 38 -6.13 4.51 -17.24
C PHE A 38 -7.21 5.58 -17.07
N ALA A 39 -7.42 6.40 -18.09
CA ALA A 39 -8.47 7.42 -18.10
C ALA A 39 -9.87 6.81 -18.01
N SER A 40 -10.12 5.72 -18.75
CA SER A 40 -11.39 5.00 -18.70
C SER A 40 -11.69 4.46 -17.29
N CYS A 41 -10.70 3.83 -16.63
CA CYS A 41 -10.84 3.34 -15.26
C CYS A 41 -11.13 4.49 -14.26
N MET A 42 -10.46 5.65 -14.40
CA MET A 42 -10.77 6.81 -13.56
C MET A 42 -12.19 7.31 -13.79
N GLY A 43 -12.67 7.29 -15.04
CA GLY A 43 -14.06 7.59 -15.35
C GLY A 43 -15.05 6.64 -14.68
N GLU A 44 -14.75 5.34 -14.62
CA GLU A 44 -15.55 4.35 -13.88
C GLU A 44 -15.58 4.62 -12.37
N VAL A 45 -14.45 5.08 -11.79
CA VAL A 45 -14.42 5.52 -10.39
C VAL A 45 -15.37 6.69 -10.16
N LEU A 46 -15.34 7.72 -11.03
CA LEU A 46 -16.27 8.85 -10.94
C LEU A 46 -17.73 8.40 -11.02
N ASP A 47 -18.05 7.52 -11.95
CA ASP A 47 -19.40 6.95 -12.11
C ASP A 47 -19.83 6.17 -10.85
N SER A 48 -18.95 5.35 -10.27
CA SER A 48 -19.24 4.55 -9.07
C SER A 48 -19.48 5.40 -7.83
N LEU A 49 -18.80 6.55 -7.74
CA LEU A 49 -18.97 7.53 -6.67
C LEU A 49 -20.16 8.46 -6.91
N GLY A 50 -20.79 8.42 -8.09
CA GLY A 50 -21.90 9.30 -8.46
C GLY A 50 -21.48 10.77 -8.62
N ILE A 51 -20.24 11.01 -9.09
CA ILE A 51 -19.70 12.34 -9.31
C ILE A 51 -20.08 12.81 -10.71
N GLY A 52 -20.89 13.87 -10.79
CA GLY A 52 -21.33 14.45 -12.06
C GLY A 52 -20.29 15.36 -12.68
N THR A 53 -19.86 16.36 -11.94
CA THR A 53 -18.88 17.35 -12.41
C THR A 53 -17.63 17.30 -11.56
N VAL A 54 -16.45 17.39 -12.19
CA VAL A 54 -15.15 17.28 -11.52
C VAL A 54 -14.14 18.25 -12.14
N ASP A 55 -13.27 18.79 -11.30
CA ASP A 55 -11.99 19.36 -11.72
C ASP A 55 -10.92 18.26 -11.62
N VAL A 56 -10.03 18.18 -12.59
CA VAL A 56 -9.02 17.14 -12.65
C VAL A 56 -7.63 17.75 -12.50
N LEU A 57 -6.82 17.19 -11.59
CA LEU A 57 -5.41 17.52 -11.45
C LEU A 57 -4.56 16.30 -11.77
N GLY A 58 -3.55 16.46 -12.60
CA GLY A 58 -2.58 15.44 -12.93
C GLY A 58 -1.15 15.95 -12.90
N MET A 59 -0.21 15.08 -12.53
CA MET A 59 1.22 15.37 -12.55
C MET A 59 1.96 14.33 -13.39
N HIS A 60 2.89 14.77 -14.24
CA HIS A 60 3.66 13.92 -15.15
C HIS A 60 2.73 13.03 -16.00
N THR A 61 2.86 11.69 -15.94
CA THR A 61 1.90 10.75 -16.56
C THR A 61 0.46 11.03 -16.15
N GLY A 62 0.23 11.50 -14.92
CA GLY A 62 -1.09 11.95 -14.47
C GLY A 62 -1.64 13.13 -15.27
N SER A 63 -0.79 14.00 -15.84
CA SER A 63 -1.22 15.07 -16.75
C SER A 63 -1.76 14.51 -18.06
N GLU A 64 -1.19 13.44 -18.59
CA GLU A 64 -1.68 12.75 -19.77
C GLU A 64 -3.01 12.04 -19.51
N ILE A 65 -3.13 11.37 -18.37
CA ILE A 65 -4.39 10.76 -17.91
C ILE A 65 -5.47 11.83 -17.75
N ALA A 66 -5.15 12.99 -17.15
CA ALA A 66 -6.10 14.08 -16.96
C ALA A 66 -6.63 14.64 -18.30
N VAL A 67 -5.75 14.83 -19.27
CA VAL A 67 -6.11 15.25 -20.63
C VAL A 67 -7.00 14.22 -21.30
N GLU A 68 -6.69 12.93 -21.15
CA GLU A 68 -7.49 11.88 -21.76
C GLU A 68 -8.87 11.73 -21.07
N ILE A 69 -8.96 11.89 -19.74
CA ILE A 69 -10.26 11.96 -19.05
C ILE A 69 -11.12 13.09 -19.62
N ALA A 70 -10.55 14.28 -19.83
CA ALA A 70 -11.28 15.41 -20.41
C ALA A 70 -11.74 15.13 -21.84
N ASN A 71 -10.94 14.44 -22.65
CA ASN A 71 -11.32 14.05 -24.01
C ASN A 71 -12.40 12.97 -24.05
N GLN A 72 -12.34 11.99 -23.14
CA GLN A 72 -13.36 10.93 -23.06
C GLN A 72 -14.67 11.40 -22.42
N ARG A 73 -14.58 12.38 -21.51
CA ARG A 73 -15.71 12.86 -20.68
C ARG A 73 -15.82 14.40 -20.68
N PRO A 74 -15.94 15.03 -21.85
CA PRO A 74 -15.89 16.50 -21.96
C PRO A 74 -17.00 17.21 -21.17
N ASP A 75 -18.15 16.56 -20.99
CA ASP A 75 -19.29 17.12 -20.25
C ASP A 75 -19.20 16.93 -18.73
N GLN A 76 -18.23 16.12 -18.26
CA GLN A 76 -18.03 15.84 -16.83
C GLN A 76 -16.84 16.63 -16.25
N VAL A 77 -15.83 16.92 -17.05
CA VAL A 77 -14.64 17.67 -16.62
C VAL A 77 -14.87 19.16 -16.82
N ARG A 78 -14.75 19.94 -15.73
CA ARG A 78 -14.93 21.39 -15.74
C ARG A 78 -13.62 22.13 -16.06
N ARG A 79 -12.56 21.85 -15.31
CA ARG A 79 -11.23 22.47 -15.45
C ARG A 79 -10.12 21.46 -15.22
N LEU A 80 -8.96 21.73 -15.84
CA LEU A 80 -7.77 20.90 -15.66
C LEU A 80 -6.62 21.70 -15.03
N VAL A 81 -5.93 21.07 -14.08
CA VAL A 81 -4.64 21.52 -13.59
C VAL A 81 -3.61 20.46 -13.94
N LEU A 82 -2.64 20.82 -14.77
CA LEU A 82 -1.58 19.91 -15.20
C LEU A 82 -0.28 20.37 -14.55
N VAL A 83 0.44 19.44 -13.92
CA VAL A 83 1.75 19.71 -13.31
C VAL A 83 2.79 18.98 -14.14
N SER A 84 3.71 19.73 -14.72
CA SER A 84 4.76 19.16 -15.60
C SER A 84 4.16 18.37 -16.77
N ALA A 85 3.47 19.09 -17.67
CA ALA A 85 2.79 18.53 -18.83
C ALA A 85 3.79 18.16 -19.95
N PRO A 86 4.14 16.88 -20.18
CA PRO A 86 5.31 16.47 -20.98
C PRO A 86 5.02 16.41 -22.47
N VAL A 87 5.26 17.48 -23.21
CA VAL A 87 5.23 17.46 -24.69
C VAL A 87 6.60 17.07 -25.22
N PHE A 88 6.78 15.80 -25.54
CA PHE A 88 8.02 15.25 -26.10
C PHE A 88 8.13 15.47 -27.62
N THR A 89 9.35 15.54 -28.14
CA THR A 89 9.63 15.38 -29.58
C THR A 89 9.68 13.89 -29.93
N GLU A 90 9.54 13.56 -31.23
CA GLU A 90 9.59 12.16 -31.64
C GLU A 90 10.95 11.51 -31.35
N ASP A 91 12.05 12.27 -31.51
CA ASP A 91 13.42 11.77 -31.20
C ASP A 91 13.56 11.47 -29.69
N GLU A 92 12.95 12.29 -28.81
CA GLU A 92 12.92 12.04 -27.36
C GLU A 92 12.08 10.79 -27.05
N LEU A 93 10.92 10.64 -27.68
CA LEU A 93 10.05 9.47 -27.50
C LEU A 93 10.73 8.17 -27.95
N GLU A 94 11.42 8.18 -29.12
CA GLU A 94 12.15 7.02 -29.60
C GLU A 94 13.27 6.62 -28.62
N THR A 95 13.99 7.62 -28.07
CA THR A 95 15.01 7.39 -27.05
C THR A 95 14.40 6.80 -25.78
N PHE A 96 13.32 7.39 -25.25
CA PHE A 96 12.69 6.88 -24.02
C PHE A 96 12.09 5.48 -24.19
N ARG A 97 11.41 5.20 -25.29
CA ARG A 97 10.86 3.86 -25.58
C ARG A 97 11.94 2.77 -25.63
N THR A 98 13.14 3.11 -26.06
CA THR A 98 14.25 2.16 -26.24
C THR A 98 15.18 2.06 -25.02
N GLU A 99 15.45 3.16 -24.35
CA GLU A 99 16.47 3.26 -23.31
C GLU A 99 15.89 3.23 -21.89
N TYR A 100 14.62 3.67 -21.70
CA TYR A 100 13.97 3.63 -20.41
C TYR A 100 13.56 2.20 -20.07
N LYS A 101 14.44 1.54 -19.33
CA LYS A 101 14.26 0.13 -18.91
C LYS A 101 14.11 0.04 -17.41
N GLY A 102 13.39 -0.98 -16.98
CA GLY A 102 13.25 -1.31 -15.57
C GLY A 102 14.58 -1.56 -14.88
N VAL A 103 14.61 -1.36 -13.60
CA VAL A 103 15.73 -1.75 -12.74
C VAL A 103 15.45 -3.16 -12.23
N PRO A 104 16.13 -4.19 -12.76
CA PRO A 104 15.88 -5.56 -12.36
C PRO A 104 16.23 -5.78 -10.89
N LEU A 105 15.49 -6.65 -10.23
CA LEU A 105 15.79 -7.06 -8.87
C LEU A 105 17.17 -7.72 -8.81
N ALA A 106 17.96 -7.37 -7.80
CA ALA A 106 19.30 -7.88 -7.59
C ALA A 106 19.45 -8.45 -6.18
N PRO A 107 20.02 -9.67 -6.02
CA PRO A 107 20.21 -10.31 -4.72
C PRO A 107 21.01 -9.49 -3.71
N ASP A 108 21.93 -8.66 -4.18
CA ASP A 108 22.74 -7.77 -3.34
C ASP A 108 22.03 -6.47 -2.91
N GLY A 109 20.79 -6.23 -3.39
CA GLY A 109 20.01 -5.02 -3.07
C GLY A 109 20.42 -3.78 -3.86
N SER A 110 21.33 -3.89 -4.83
CA SER A 110 21.83 -2.74 -5.62
C SER A 110 20.72 -2.01 -6.40
N HIS A 111 19.64 -2.70 -6.77
CA HIS A 111 18.45 -2.11 -7.42
C HIS A 111 17.81 -1.01 -6.55
N LEU A 112 17.85 -1.11 -5.23
CA LEU A 112 17.32 -0.10 -4.32
C LEU A 112 18.15 1.19 -4.38
N LYS A 113 19.48 1.06 -4.43
CA LYS A 113 20.38 2.20 -4.58
C LYS A 113 20.19 2.92 -5.92
N ILE A 114 20.08 2.16 -7.00
CA ILE A 114 19.84 2.72 -8.33
C ILE A 114 18.54 3.52 -8.35
N ARG A 115 17.44 2.96 -7.82
CA ARG A 115 16.15 3.65 -7.75
C ARG A 115 16.19 4.86 -6.80
N TRP A 116 16.88 4.75 -5.68
CA TRP A 116 17.11 5.88 -4.78
C TRP A 116 17.76 7.05 -5.51
N ASP A 117 18.85 6.81 -6.22
CA ASP A 117 19.60 7.84 -6.95
C ASP A 117 18.78 8.49 -8.06
N MET A 118 17.97 7.69 -8.76
CA MET A 118 17.07 8.22 -9.80
C MET A 118 16.10 9.26 -9.24
N HIS A 119 15.53 9.03 -8.06
CA HIS A 119 14.63 9.98 -7.41
C HIS A 119 15.40 11.13 -6.73
N TRP A 120 16.51 10.79 -6.08
CA TRP A 120 17.32 11.76 -5.35
C TRP A 120 17.93 12.87 -6.22
N GLN A 121 18.36 12.56 -7.42
CA GLN A 121 18.92 13.56 -8.35
C GLN A 121 17.89 14.61 -8.81
N TRP A 122 16.62 14.22 -8.91
CA TRP A 122 15.54 15.09 -9.39
C TRP A 122 14.67 15.65 -8.27
N ARG A 123 15.03 15.39 -7.02
CA ARG A 123 14.27 15.89 -5.88
C ARG A 123 14.15 17.42 -5.91
N GLY A 124 12.97 17.90 -5.57
CA GLY A 124 12.73 19.33 -5.40
C GLY A 124 13.26 19.86 -4.07
N PRO A 125 13.32 21.18 -3.91
CA PRO A 125 13.67 21.82 -2.65
C PRO A 125 12.77 21.34 -1.50
N GLY A 126 13.38 21.12 -0.32
CA GLY A 126 12.68 20.64 0.86
C GLY A 126 12.45 19.14 0.94
N VAL A 127 12.79 18.38 -0.10
CA VAL A 127 12.77 16.91 -0.07
C VAL A 127 14.01 16.39 0.64
N ASP A 128 13.80 15.82 1.82
CA ASP A 128 14.84 15.15 2.61
C ASP A 128 14.86 13.62 2.36
N ALA A 129 15.74 12.93 3.07
CA ALA A 129 15.86 11.47 2.97
C ALA A 129 14.56 10.73 3.40
N ASN A 130 13.76 11.29 4.33
CA ASN A 130 12.51 10.66 4.74
C ASN A 130 11.46 10.71 3.62
N LEU A 131 11.32 11.86 2.97
CA LEU A 131 10.37 12.00 1.86
C LEU A 131 10.83 11.20 0.64
N ASN A 132 12.14 11.16 0.33
CA ASN A 132 12.68 10.32 -0.73
C ASN A 132 12.47 8.82 -0.45
N GLN A 133 12.48 8.42 0.82
CA GLN A 133 12.17 7.05 1.24
C GLN A 133 10.74 6.65 0.87
N LEU A 134 9.77 7.53 1.05
CA LEU A 134 8.38 7.27 0.64
C LEU A 134 8.27 7.14 -0.89
N THR A 135 8.95 8.00 -1.63
CA THR A 135 9.00 7.92 -3.09
C THR A 135 9.62 6.60 -3.58
N LEU A 136 10.72 6.17 -2.95
CA LEU A 136 11.31 4.86 -3.22
C LEU A 136 10.32 3.73 -2.92
N ALA A 137 9.66 3.77 -1.76
CA ALA A 137 8.70 2.75 -1.36
C ALA A 137 7.55 2.60 -2.37
N GLU A 138 6.98 3.71 -2.86
CA GLU A 138 5.96 3.70 -3.90
C GLU A 138 6.49 3.12 -5.23
N ALA A 139 7.69 3.51 -5.64
CA ALA A 139 8.30 3.04 -6.88
C ALA A 139 8.57 1.52 -6.87
N VAL A 140 9.15 0.99 -5.78
CA VAL A 140 9.45 -0.45 -5.67
C VAL A 140 8.20 -1.29 -5.40
N HIS A 141 7.16 -0.71 -4.78
CA HIS A 141 5.88 -1.39 -4.56
C HIS A 141 5.19 -1.75 -5.89
N SER A 142 5.32 -0.90 -6.90
CA SER A 142 4.80 -1.17 -8.25
C SER A 142 5.53 -2.33 -8.95
N GLY A 143 6.76 -2.68 -8.52
CA GLY A 143 7.55 -3.75 -9.14
C GLY A 143 7.78 -3.49 -10.63
N GLU A 144 7.58 -4.52 -11.47
CA GLU A 144 7.71 -4.42 -12.93
C GLU A 144 6.71 -3.44 -13.56
N ARG A 145 5.57 -3.20 -12.91
CA ARG A 145 4.53 -2.29 -13.40
C ARG A 145 4.94 -0.82 -13.40
N TYR A 146 5.99 -0.47 -12.65
CA TYR A 146 6.56 0.88 -12.68
C TYR A 146 6.87 1.33 -14.11
N GLU A 147 7.41 0.41 -14.93
CA GLU A 147 7.77 0.69 -16.33
C GLU A 147 6.51 0.78 -17.22
N TRP A 148 5.45 0.05 -16.92
CA TRP A 148 4.23 0.07 -17.73
C TRP A 148 3.62 1.47 -17.84
N GLY A 149 3.56 2.19 -16.72
CA GLY A 149 3.07 3.57 -16.72
C GLY A 149 3.89 4.52 -17.56
N HIS A 150 5.22 4.40 -17.53
CA HIS A 150 6.11 5.21 -18.36
C HIS A 150 6.01 4.85 -19.85
N GLN A 151 5.94 3.57 -20.19
CA GLN A 151 5.76 3.14 -21.58
C GLN A 151 4.42 3.61 -22.14
N ALA A 152 3.35 3.56 -21.36
CA ALA A 152 2.05 4.13 -21.75
C ALA A 152 2.17 5.63 -22.06
N ALA A 153 2.86 6.40 -21.20
CA ALA A 153 3.11 7.81 -21.40
C ALA A 153 3.92 8.10 -22.68
N PHE A 154 4.97 7.33 -22.95
CA PHE A 154 5.79 7.51 -24.16
C PHE A 154 5.06 7.09 -25.45
N ASN A 155 4.01 6.29 -25.37
CA ASN A 155 3.18 5.91 -26.52
C ASN A 155 2.04 6.89 -26.77
N TYR A 156 1.66 7.69 -25.77
CA TYR A 156 0.51 8.59 -25.84
C TYR A 156 0.80 9.86 -26.65
N PRO A 157 -0.02 10.23 -27.65
CA PRO A 157 0.22 11.40 -28.49
C PRO A 157 -0.22 12.69 -27.78
N PHE A 158 0.39 12.99 -26.62
CA PHE A 158 -0.05 14.02 -25.68
C PHE A 158 -0.30 15.39 -26.33
N GLY A 159 0.64 15.88 -27.15
CA GLY A 159 0.50 17.18 -27.79
C GLY A 159 -0.69 17.28 -28.76
N ALA A 160 -1.07 16.16 -29.42
CA ALA A 160 -2.26 16.12 -30.27
C ALA A 160 -3.53 16.10 -29.42
N ARG A 161 -3.56 15.25 -28.40
CA ARG A 161 -4.71 15.11 -27.50
C ARG A 161 -4.96 16.38 -26.67
N LEU A 162 -3.93 17.12 -26.30
CA LEU A 162 -4.05 18.40 -25.59
C LEU A 162 -4.77 19.46 -26.45
N ARG A 163 -4.60 19.44 -27.78
CA ARG A 163 -5.33 20.36 -28.69
C ARG A 163 -6.83 20.08 -28.77
N ASP A 164 -7.26 18.86 -28.44
CA ASP A 164 -8.67 18.48 -28.47
C ASP A 164 -9.43 18.94 -27.24
N VAL A 165 -8.72 19.26 -26.14
CA VAL A 165 -9.32 19.70 -24.87
C VAL A 165 -9.88 21.11 -25.01
N ARG A 166 -11.15 21.29 -24.65
CA ARG A 166 -11.87 22.58 -24.71
C ARG A 166 -11.93 23.28 -23.35
N GLN A 167 -11.83 22.51 -22.27
CA GLN A 167 -11.91 23.01 -20.91
C GLN A 167 -10.73 23.94 -20.60
N PRO A 168 -10.91 24.91 -19.71
CA PRO A 168 -9.82 25.77 -19.24
C PRO A 168 -8.70 24.93 -18.57
N ILE A 169 -7.44 25.23 -18.91
CA ILE A 169 -6.27 24.51 -18.44
C ILE A 169 -5.29 25.46 -17.73
N LEU A 170 -4.89 25.11 -16.51
CA LEU A 170 -3.73 25.69 -15.85
C LEU A 170 -2.59 24.67 -15.87
N VAL A 171 -1.46 25.02 -16.49
CA VAL A 171 -0.23 24.23 -16.39
C VAL A 171 0.69 24.86 -15.35
N LEU A 172 0.98 24.14 -14.27
CA LEU A 172 2.01 24.51 -13.30
C LEU A 172 3.35 23.91 -13.77
N SER A 173 4.34 24.76 -13.95
CA SER A 173 5.68 24.39 -14.45
C SER A 173 6.73 24.59 -13.35
N PRO A 174 6.96 23.59 -12.48
CA PRO A 174 8.08 23.61 -11.54
C PRO A 174 9.41 23.42 -12.28
N GLU A 175 10.53 23.63 -11.59
CA GLU A 175 11.86 23.33 -12.11
C GLU A 175 12.21 21.85 -11.86
N ASP A 176 11.72 20.99 -12.73
CA ASP A 176 11.97 19.55 -12.73
C ASP A 176 12.53 19.04 -14.06
N ASP A 177 12.70 17.73 -14.22
CA ASP A 177 13.21 17.08 -15.43
C ASP A 177 12.31 17.28 -16.67
N LEU A 178 11.04 17.66 -16.48
CA LEU A 178 10.07 17.91 -17.55
C LEU A 178 9.85 19.41 -17.83
N ALA A 179 10.52 20.33 -17.12
CA ALA A 179 10.28 21.77 -17.26
C ALA A 179 10.39 22.27 -18.73
N VAL A 180 11.42 21.80 -19.46
CA VAL A 180 11.61 22.16 -20.88
C VAL A 180 10.49 21.58 -21.76
N LYS A 181 10.08 20.34 -21.52
CA LYS A 181 9.01 19.65 -22.27
C LYS A 181 7.65 20.31 -21.99
N THR A 182 7.42 20.73 -20.74
CA THR A 182 6.22 21.43 -20.30
C THR A 182 6.00 22.75 -21.06
N LYS A 183 7.07 23.49 -21.34
CA LYS A 183 6.97 24.75 -22.12
C LYS A 183 6.45 24.55 -23.54
N ARG A 184 6.61 23.37 -24.12
CA ARG A 184 6.09 23.07 -25.45
C ARG A 184 4.57 22.90 -25.48
N ALA A 185 3.90 22.85 -24.33
CA ALA A 185 2.44 22.89 -24.24
C ALA A 185 1.87 24.28 -24.57
N ASP A 186 2.72 25.33 -24.53
CA ASP A 186 2.31 26.67 -24.91
C ASP A 186 1.84 26.72 -26.38
N GLY A 187 0.70 27.34 -26.64
CA GLY A 187 0.09 27.39 -27.97
C GLY A 187 -0.55 26.09 -28.46
N LEU A 188 -0.57 25.01 -27.64
CA LEU A 188 -1.33 23.79 -27.95
C LEU A 188 -2.73 23.79 -27.31
N MET A 189 -2.90 24.46 -26.18
CA MET A 189 -4.16 24.55 -25.47
C MET A 189 -5.11 25.53 -26.15
N GLN A 190 -6.40 25.21 -26.25
CA GLN A 190 -7.44 26.11 -26.78
C GLN A 190 -7.75 27.25 -25.79
N ASP A 191 -7.91 26.90 -24.50
CA ASP A 191 -8.06 27.85 -23.40
C ASP A 191 -7.13 27.41 -22.26
N GLY A 192 -5.94 28.00 -22.17
CA GLY A 192 -4.99 27.59 -21.15
C GLY A 192 -3.80 28.53 -21.02
N ARG A 193 -3.13 28.40 -19.88
CA ARG A 193 -1.90 29.15 -19.58
C ARG A 193 -0.89 28.30 -18.84
N ILE A 194 0.38 28.58 -19.05
CA ILE A 194 1.48 28.04 -18.26
C ILE A 194 1.85 29.05 -17.17
N MET A 195 1.90 28.60 -15.93
CA MET A 195 2.41 29.33 -14.79
C MET A 195 3.77 28.76 -14.41
N ASP A 196 4.82 29.52 -14.61
CA ASP A 196 6.15 29.20 -14.11
C ASP A 196 6.19 29.35 -12.60
N LEU A 197 6.53 28.29 -11.91
CA LEU A 197 6.72 28.33 -10.47
C LEU A 197 8.12 28.86 -10.14
N PRO A 198 8.27 29.58 -9.01
CA PRO A 198 9.56 30.12 -8.60
C PRO A 198 10.63 29.03 -8.54
N LYS A 199 11.78 29.32 -9.18
CA LYS A 199 12.98 28.49 -9.12
C LYS A 199 13.44 28.30 -7.68
N ASP A 200 14.13 27.22 -7.41
CA ASP A 200 14.66 26.88 -6.09
C ASP A 200 13.60 26.74 -4.98
N THR A 201 12.32 26.70 -5.33
CA THR A 201 11.21 26.55 -4.38
C THR A 201 10.35 25.32 -4.68
N PHE A 202 9.98 25.10 -5.93
CA PHE A 202 9.08 24.04 -6.35
C PHE A 202 9.78 23.05 -7.28
N GLY A 203 9.51 21.77 -7.05
CA GLY A 203 10.02 20.66 -7.84
C GLY A 203 9.29 19.37 -7.48
N HIS A 204 9.90 18.22 -7.74
CA HIS A 204 9.36 16.94 -7.27
C HIS A 204 9.14 16.99 -5.75
N GLY A 205 7.98 16.53 -5.29
CA GLY A 205 7.60 16.56 -3.87
C GLY A 205 6.90 17.83 -3.41
N MET A 206 6.61 18.81 -4.28
CA MET A 206 6.02 20.10 -3.91
C MET A 206 4.64 19.97 -3.22
N PHE A 207 3.89 18.91 -3.48
CA PHE A 207 2.60 18.65 -2.82
C PHE A 207 2.76 18.30 -1.34
N GLU A 208 3.93 17.82 -0.93
CA GLU A 208 4.28 17.49 0.45
C GLU A 208 5.07 18.61 1.13
N THR A 209 6.00 19.25 0.39
CA THR A 209 6.89 20.29 0.94
C THR A 209 6.26 21.68 0.98
N HIS A 210 5.37 22.00 0.03
CA HIS A 210 4.73 23.32 -0.12
C HIS A 210 3.20 23.22 -0.36
N PRO A 211 2.46 22.39 0.41
CA PRO A 211 1.05 22.08 0.12
C PRO A 211 0.14 23.32 0.14
N ASP A 212 0.41 24.29 1.04
CA ASP A 212 -0.39 25.51 1.15
C ASP A 212 -0.25 26.40 -0.08
N ALA A 213 0.97 26.58 -0.59
CA ALA A 213 1.23 27.40 -1.77
C ALA A 213 0.64 26.76 -3.04
N VAL A 214 0.84 25.45 -3.20
CA VAL A 214 0.28 24.72 -4.35
C VAL A 214 -1.25 24.74 -4.31
N ALA A 215 -1.86 24.52 -3.15
CA ALA A 215 -3.30 24.60 -2.98
C ALA A 215 -3.84 26.02 -3.31
N ALA A 216 -3.09 27.06 -2.96
CA ALA A 216 -3.48 28.45 -3.30
C ALA A 216 -3.49 28.68 -4.82
N PHE A 217 -2.45 28.25 -5.56
CA PHE A 217 -2.42 28.36 -7.03
C PHE A 217 -3.58 27.58 -7.68
N VAL A 218 -3.83 26.37 -7.21
CA VAL A 218 -4.91 25.52 -7.72
C VAL A 218 -6.27 26.16 -7.44
N ARG A 219 -6.52 26.65 -6.22
CA ARG A 219 -7.79 27.31 -5.86
C ARG A 219 -8.03 28.59 -6.65
N GLU A 220 -7.02 29.44 -6.79
CA GLU A 220 -7.15 30.68 -7.58
C GLU A 220 -7.68 30.39 -8.99
N PHE A 221 -7.22 29.30 -9.59
CA PHE A 221 -7.67 28.89 -10.91
C PHE A 221 -9.07 28.24 -10.88
N LEU A 222 -9.29 27.28 -9.99
CA LEU A 222 -10.55 26.52 -9.93
C LEU A 222 -11.74 27.39 -9.48
N ASP A 223 -11.51 28.40 -8.64
CA ASP A 223 -12.54 29.27 -8.07
C ASP A 223 -12.71 30.58 -8.87
N ALA A 224 -11.96 30.76 -9.95
CA ALA A 224 -12.15 31.90 -10.87
C ALA A 224 -13.57 31.88 -11.44
N ALA A 225 -14.07 33.10 -11.81
CA ALA A 225 -15.40 33.23 -12.38
C ALA A 225 -15.61 32.28 -13.58
N PRO A 226 -16.81 31.69 -13.75
CA PRO A 226 -17.10 30.79 -14.86
C PRO A 226 -16.79 31.43 -16.20
N THR A 227 -16.15 30.69 -17.09
CA THR A 227 -16.01 31.01 -18.51
C THR A 227 -17.20 30.44 -19.29
N GLN A 228 -17.37 30.84 -20.56
CA GLN A 228 -18.46 30.31 -21.40
C GLN A 228 -18.39 28.76 -21.57
N ASP A 229 -17.20 28.18 -21.41
CA ASP A 229 -16.94 26.74 -21.57
C ASP A 229 -17.03 25.95 -20.25
N ASP A 230 -17.24 26.62 -19.10
CA ASP A 230 -17.49 25.97 -17.79
C ASP A 230 -18.93 25.41 -17.65
N ALA A 231 -19.75 25.45 -18.71
CA ALA A 231 -21.15 25.02 -18.68
C ALA A 231 -21.30 23.47 -18.68
N VAL A 232 -20.89 22.82 -17.61
CA VAL A 232 -21.23 21.42 -17.34
C VAL A 232 -22.57 21.37 -16.61
N ASN A 233 -23.52 20.59 -17.14
CA ASN A 233 -24.82 20.43 -16.51
C ASN A 233 -24.69 19.48 -15.29
N PRO A 234 -24.85 19.96 -14.04
CA PRO A 234 -24.68 19.14 -12.85
C PRO A 234 -25.74 18.04 -12.69
N ASP A 235 -26.84 18.07 -13.48
CA ASP A 235 -27.95 17.13 -13.33
C ASP A 235 -27.83 15.85 -14.17
N ASP A 236 -26.79 15.71 -15.02
CA ASP A 236 -26.66 14.58 -15.96
C ASP A 236 -25.80 13.43 -15.42
N ALA A 237 -25.44 13.42 -14.15
CA ALA A 237 -24.74 12.31 -13.50
C ALA A 237 -25.69 11.13 -13.25
N GLY A 238 -26.02 10.43 -14.29
CA GLY A 238 -26.69 9.14 -14.15
C GLY A 238 -25.78 8.16 -13.42
N LYS A 239 -26.15 7.75 -12.20
CA LYS A 239 -25.47 6.66 -11.48
C LYS A 239 -25.48 5.40 -12.34
N LYS A 240 -24.37 5.11 -13.00
CA LYS A 240 -24.19 3.83 -13.68
C LYS A 240 -23.77 2.81 -12.63
N THR A 241 -24.58 1.79 -12.44
CA THR A 241 -24.20 0.62 -11.64
C THR A 241 -23.18 -0.18 -12.44
N ILE A 242 -21.91 -0.09 -12.06
CA ILE A 242 -20.85 -0.90 -12.66
C ILE A 242 -20.86 -2.25 -11.94
N ALA A 243 -20.92 -3.35 -12.71
CA ALA A 243 -20.71 -4.69 -12.15
C ALA A 243 -19.26 -4.81 -11.70
N SER A 244 -19.03 -4.68 -10.40
CA SER A 244 -17.69 -4.74 -9.82
C SER A 244 -17.19 -6.19 -9.77
N PRO A 245 -16.02 -6.51 -10.34
CA PRO A 245 -15.37 -7.81 -10.12
C PRO A 245 -15.05 -8.06 -8.63
N ALA A 246 -15.04 -7.02 -7.81
CA ALA A 246 -14.86 -7.12 -6.35
C ALA A 246 -16.01 -7.87 -5.63
N THR A 247 -17.14 -8.13 -6.33
CA THR A 247 -18.22 -8.99 -5.82
C THR A 247 -18.05 -10.46 -6.24
N ALA A 248 -17.05 -10.77 -7.07
CA ALA A 248 -16.80 -12.14 -7.49
C ALA A 248 -16.37 -13.02 -6.29
N PRO A 249 -16.86 -14.26 -6.19
CA PRO A 249 -16.38 -15.21 -5.19
C PRO A 249 -14.85 -15.37 -5.28
N GLY A 250 -14.17 -15.38 -4.14
CA GLY A 250 -12.70 -15.49 -4.09
C GLY A 250 -11.93 -14.19 -4.30
N PHE A 251 -12.60 -13.05 -4.49
CA PHE A 251 -11.95 -11.75 -4.55
C PHE A 251 -11.56 -11.27 -3.13
N VAL A 252 -10.29 -10.91 -2.95
CA VAL A 252 -9.81 -10.30 -1.69
C VAL A 252 -10.08 -8.80 -1.76
N ARG A 253 -10.99 -8.33 -0.90
CA ARG A 253 -11.38 -6.92 -0.80
C ARG A 253 -10.42 -6.17 0.12
N ARG A 254 -10.30 -4.86 -0.10
CA ARG A 254 -9.65 -3.90 0.79
C ARG A 254 -10.71 -2.98 1.35
N GLU A 255 -10.72 -2.83 2.64
CA GLU A 255 -11.77 -2.13 3.36
C GLU A 255 -11.16 -1.34 4.51
N PHE A 256 -11.86 -0.30 4.95
CA PHE A 256 -11.45 0.53 6.09
C PHE A 256 -12.54 0.54 7.14
N THR A 257 -12.13 0.66 8.39
CA THR A 257 -13.00 0.94 9.54
C THR A 257 -12.32 1.92 10.47
N ASP A 258 -13.10 2.65 11.26
CA ASP A 258 -12.53 3.56 12.26
C ASP A 258 -11.89 2.80 13.43
N SER A 259 -10.77 3.30 13.91
CA SER A 259 -10.12 2.88 15.15
C SER A 259 -9.93 4.07 16.08
N ARG A 260 -9.42 3.82 17.30
CA ARG A 260 -9.06 4.90 18.25
C ARG A 260 -7.95 5.83 17.76
N TRP A 261 -7.20 5.41 16.74
CA TRP A 261 -6.08 6.17 16.16
C TRP A 261 -6.29 6.58 14.70
N GLY A 262 -7.56 6.57 14.23
CA GLY A 262 -7.92 6.89 12.86
C GLY A 262 -8.40 5.67 12.10
N GLN A 263 -8.14 5.60 10.80
CA GLN A 263 -8.62 4.51 9.97
C GLN A 263 -7.75 3.25 10.10
N LEU A 264 -8.42 2.12 10.26
CA LEU A 264 -7.82 0.79 10.23
C LEU A 264 -8.16 0.13 8.89
N HIS A 265 -7.16 -0.18 8.11
CA HIS A 265 -7.31 -0.96 6.88
C HIS A 265 -7.37 -2.45 7.19
N TYR A 266 -8.14 -3.20 6.43
CA TYR A 266 -8.14 -4.66 6.47
C TYR A 266 -8.46 -5.27 5.12
N ARG A 267 -7.95 -6.46 4.88
CA ARG A 267 -8.35 -7.29 3.77
C ARG A 267 -9.40 -8.28 4.21
N SER A 268 -10.37 -8.56 3.33
CA SER A 268 -11.38 -9.57 3.58
C SER A 268 -11.63 -10.44 2.36
N ILE A 269 -11.97 -11.70 2.60
CA ILE A 269 -12.55 -12.60 1.61
C ILE A 269 -13.77 -13.27 2.22
N GLN A 270 -14.86 -13.29 1.49
CA GLN A 270 -16.12 -13.84 1.95
C GLN A 270 -16.67 -14.80 0.89
N PRO A 271 -16.81 -16.09 1.21
CA PRO A 271 -17.54 -17.00 0.33
C PRO A 271 -19.04 -16.66 0.31
N PRO A 272 -19.82 -17.15 -0.68
CA PRO A 272 -21.27 -17.09 -0.63
C PRO A 272 -21.80 -17.60 0.72
N GLU A 273 -22.90 -17.04 1.20
CA GLU A 273 -23.44 -17.38 2.52
C GLU A 273 -23.70 -18.88 2.70
N ALA A 274 -24.18 -19.54 1.62
CA ALA A 274 -24.42 -20.99 1.63
C ALA A 274 -23.16 -21.84 1.83
N ASP A 275 -21.98 -21.29 1.52
CA ASP A 275 -20.68 -21.98 1.62
C ASP A 275 -19.96 -21.66 2.94
N ARG A 276 -20.52 -20.78 3.78
CA ARG A 276 -19.95 -20.41 5.11
C ARG A 276 -20.23 -21.48 6.13
N THR A 277 -19.43 -22.53 6.12
CA THR A 277 -19.62 -23.71 7.00
C THR A 277 -18.71 -23.67 8.23
N GLN A 278 -17.76 -22.73 8.28
CA GLN A 278 -16.74 -22.63 9.30
C GLN A 278 -16.75 -21.26 9.97
N ARG A 279 -16.19 -21.17 11.20
CA ARG A 279 -16.00 -19.90 11.92
C ARG A 279 -15.13 -18.93 11.12
N PRO A 280 -15.34 -17.62 11.25
CA PRO A 280 -14.43 -16.61 10.70
C PRO A 280 -12.99 -16.79 11.24
N LEU A 281 -12.00 -16.55 10.37
CA LEU A 281 -10.59 -16.55 10.72
C LEU A 281 -10.03 -15.13 10.62
N ILE A 282 -9.44 -14.64 11.71
CA ILE A 282 -8.80 -13.32 11.73
C ILE A 282 -7.29 -13.51 11.77
N CYS A 283 -6.58 -12.90 10.81
CA CYS A 283 -5.14 -13.06 10.60
C CYS A 283 -4.39 -11.80 11.06
N PHE A 284 -3.39 -11.95 11.92
CA PHE A 284 -2.53 -10.87 12.42
C PHE A 284 -1.11 -11.04 11.89
N HIS A 285 -0.60 -10.03 11.20
CA HIS A 285 0.69 -10.08 10.51
C HIS A 285 1.89 -9.87 11.44
N ALA A 286 3.07 -10.27 10.97
CA ALA A 286 4.34 -9.94 11.59
C ALA A 286 4.69 -8.46 11.43
N SER A 287 5.48 -7.91 12.33
CA SER A 287 6.09 -6.59 12.15
C SER A 287 7.39 -6.72 11.32
N PRO A 288 7.61 -5.84 10.36
CA PRO A 288 6.83 -4.68 9.92
C PRO A 288 5.99 -4.97 8.65
N ARG A 289 5.34 -6.12 8.59
CA ARG A 289 4.50 -6.56 7.46
C ARG A 289 3.09 -5.93 7.54
N SER A 290 2.21 -6.39 6.67
CA SER A 290 0.79 -6.02 6.64
C SER A 290 -0.09 -7.24 6.36
N GLY A 291 -1.40 -7.07 6.27
CA GLY A 291 -2.34 -8.11 5.84
C GLY A 291 -2.05 -8.69 4.45
N ASN A 292 -1.18 -8.06 3.65
CA ASN A 292 -0.67 -8.61 2.38
C ASN A 292 -0.04 -10.00 2.55
N ALA A 293 0.61 -10.25 3.69
CA ALA A 293 1.25 -11.53 3.98
C ALA A 293 0.29 -12.73 3.91
N PHE A 294 -1.01 -12.48 3.99
CA PHE A 294 -2.02 -13.54 4.03
C PHE A 294 -2.81 -13.72 2.73
N ILE A 295 -2.58 -12.89 1.68
CA ILE A 295 -3.43 -12.88 0.48
C ILE A 295 -3.57 -14.29 -0.14
N ASN A 296 -2.48 -15.04 -0.29
CA ASN A 296 -2.52 -16.35 -0.90
C ASN A 296 -3.27 -17.36 -0.04
N ILE A 297 -2.99 -17.39 1.26
CA ILE A 297 -3.67 -18.31 2.18
C ILE A 297 -5.14 -17.93 2.39
N MET A 298 -5.49 -16.63 2.35
CA MET A 298 -6.88 -16.16 2.39
C MET A 298 -7.69 -16.72 1.23
N LYS A 299 -7.15 -16.75 0.00
CA LYS A 299 -7.83 -17.31 -1.18
C LYS A 299 -8.13 -18.80 -1.03
N VAL A 300 -7.29 -19.52 -0.32
CA VAL A 300 -7.49 -20.96 -0.06
C VAL A 300 -8.47 -21.15 1.09
N LEU A 301 -8.24 -20.54 2.26
CA LEU A 301 -9.08 -20.70 3.44
C LEU A 301 -10.45 -20.02 3.29
N GLY A 302 -10.56 -18.96 2.51
CA GLY A 302 -11.78 -18.21 2.28
C GLY A 302 -12.82 -18.90 1.41
N ARG A 303 -12.62 -20.17 1.05
CA ARG A 303 -13.60 -20.96 0.29
C ARG A 303 -14.78 -21.45 1.16
N ASP A 304 -14.57 -21.61 2.46
CA ASP A 304 -15.55 -22.16 3.40
C ASP A 304 -15.83 -21.25 4.62
N ARG A 305 -15.10 -20.14 4.75
CA ARG A 305 -15.21 -19.19 5.87
C ARG A 305 -14.86 -17.77 5.48
N ILE A 306 -15.31 -16.82 6.27
CA ILE A 306 -14.83 -15.44 6.19
C ILE A 306 -13.39 -15.43 6.70
N VAL A 307 -12.47 -14.82 5.93
CA VAL A 307 -11.10 -14.57 6.40
C VAL A 307 -10.82 -13.08 6.33
N MET A 308 -10.33 -12.52 7.41
CA MET A 308 -9.97 -11.10 7.51
C MET A 308 -8.53 -10.94 7.98
N ALA A 309 -7.82 -9.98 7.39
CA ALA A 309 -6.44 -9.65 7.76
C ALA A 309 -6.32 -8.14 7.96
N PRO A 310 -6.59 -7.63 9.19
CA PRO A 310 -6.38 -6.22 9.50
C PRO A 310 -4.89 -5.89 9.55
N ASP A 311 -4.56 -4.69 9.08
CA ASP A 311 -3.23 -4.12 9.26
C ASP A 311 -3.14 -3.56 10.70
N THR A 312 -2.13 -3.98 11.44
CA THR A 312 -1.87 -3.44 12.79
C THR A 312 -1.62 -1.93 12.70
N PRO A 313 -2.17 -1.11 13.62
CA PRO A 313 -2.00 0.35 13.59
C PRO A 313 -0.53 0.78 13.41
N GLY A 314 -0.29 1.65 12.43
CA GLY A 314 1.04 2.06 12.01
C GLY A 314 1.70 1.13 11.00
N PHE A 315 1.01 0.11 10.49
CA PHE A 315 1.49 -0.80 9.43
C PHE A 315 0.45 -0.93 8.32
N GLY A 316 0.87 -1.41 7.14
CA GLY A 316 0.01 -1.50 5.96
C GLY A 316 -0.59 -0.14 5.57
N GLU A 317 -1.87 -0.01 5.46
CA GLU A 317 -2.59 1.22 5.19
C GLU A 317 -3.32 1.76 6.45
N SER A 318 -3.02 1.20 7.64
CA SER A 318 -3.62 1.65 8.90
C SER A 318 -2.89 2.87 9.47
N GLU A 319 -3.64 3.87 9.94
CA GLU A 319 -3.05 5.05 10.56
C GLU A 319 -2.25 4.70 11.81
N PRO A 320 -1.10 5.39 12.05
CA PRO A 320 -0.24 5.08 13.18
C PRO A 320 -0.79 5.61 14.49
N PRO A 321 -0.45 4.96 15.62
CA PRO A 321 -0.62 5.56 16.93
C PRO A 321 0.29 6.80 17.08
N PRO A 322 -0.03 7.73 17.99
CA PRO A 322 0.74 8.97 18.17
C PRO A 322 2.13 8.74 18.78
N ALA A 323 2.39 7.57 19.32
CA ALA A 323 3.66 7.17 19.93
C ALA A 323 3.78 5.64 19.94
N PRO A 324 4.98 5.07 20.17
CA PRO A 324 5.18 3.63 20.31
C PRO A 324 4.27 3.04 21.40
N VAL A 325 3.57 1.96 21.06
CA VAL A 325 2.61 1.23 21.90
C VAL A 325 3.10 -0.19 22.19
N GLU A 326 2.38 -0.91 23.04
CA GLU A 326 2.69 -2.30 23.42
C GLU A 326 1.72 -3.30 22.74
N ILE A 327 2.01 -4.60 22.81
CA ILE A 327 1.14 -5.65 22.23
C ILE A 327 -0.30 -5.58 22.76
N SER A 328 -0.47 -5.21 24.04
CA SER A 328 -1.81 -5.06 24.62
C SER A 328 -2.64 -3.97 23.95
N ASP A 329 -2.01 -2.89 23.51
CA ASP A 329 -2.68 -1.78 22.83
C ASP A 329 -3.10 -2.18 21.40
N PHE A 330 -2.24 -2.92 20.69
CA PHE A 330 -2.62 -3.52 19.40
C PHE A 330 -3.80 -4.49 19.57
N ALA A 331 -3.75 -5.35 20.60
CA ALA A 331 -4.83 -6.29 20.87
C ALA A 331 -6.14 -5.58 21.26
N ASP A 332 -6.10 -4.40 21.88
CA ASP A 332 -7.31 -3.59 22.14
C ASP A 332 -7.97 -3.15 20.83
N VAL A 333 -7.18 -2.64 19.88
CA VAL A 333 -7.71 -2.23 18.56
C VAL A 333 -8.29 -3.43 17.81
N MET A 334 -7.63 -4.60 17.87
CA MET A 334 -8.14 -5.82 17.24
C MET A 334 -9.39 -6.35 17.94
N THR A 335 -9.53 -6.15 19.26
CA THR A 335 -10.75 -6.41 20.00
C THR A 335 -11.90 -5.55 19.49
N ASP A 336 -11.69 -4.24 19.40
CA ASP A 336 -12.68 -3.30 18.86
C ASP A 336 -13.07 -3.66 17.43
N PHE A 337 -12.08 -4.06 16.59
CA PHE A 337 -12.31 -4.52 15.22
C PHE A 337 -13.24 -5.74 15.17
N ILE A 338 -12.93 -6.80 15.92
CA ILE A 338 -13.75 -8.04 15.95
C ILE A 338 -15.16 -7.75 16.46
N MET A 339 -15.30 -6.95 17.50
CA MET A 339 -16.60 -6.56 18.04
C MET A 339 -17.45 -5.81 17.02
N LYS A 340 -16.85 -4.92 16.23
CA LYS A 340 -17.53 -4.19 15.15
C LYS A 340 -17.99 -5.12 14.01
N GLN A 341 -17.28 -6.22 13.75
CA GLN A 341 -17.71 -7.22 12.75
C GLN A 341 -18.90 -8.04 13.22
N GLY A 342 -19.23 -8.03 14.51
CA GLY A 342 -20.39 -8.73 15.08
C GLY A 342 -20.24 -10.26 15.16
N PHE A 343 -19.01 -10.79 15.13
CA PHE A 343 -18.76 -12.23 15.24
C PHE A 343 -18.94 -12.70 16.69
N GLU A 344 -19.74 -13.75 16.91
CA GLU A 344 -19.88 -14.40 18.20
C GLU A 344 -18.65 -15.24 18.58
N GLU A 345 -18.08 -15.94 17.60
CA GLU A 345 -16.89 -16.78 17.75
C GLU A 345 -15.97 -16.57 16.54
N VAL A 346 -14.66 -16.62 16.79
CA VAL A 346 -13.61 -16.53 15.77
C VAL A 346 -12.48 -17.50 16.06
N ASP A 347 -11.81 -17.94 15.00
CA ASP A 347 -10.47 -18.50 15.08
C ASP A 347 -9.47 -17.40 14.74
N VAL A 348 -8.26 -17.46 15.30
CA VAL A 348 -7.23 -16.45 15.04
C VAL A 348 -5.94 -17.08 14.52
N PHE A 349 -5.28 -16.40 13.61
CA PHE A 349 -4.00 -16.82 13.04
C PHE A 349 -2.98 -15.68 13.14
N GLY A 350 -1.96 -15.85 13.94
CA GLY A 350 -0.90 -14.86 14.17
C GLY A 350 0.43 -15.27 13.56
N PHE A 351 1.08 -14.36 12.86
CA PHE A 351 2.41 -14.53 12.29
C PHE A 351 3.42 -13.72 13.11
N HIS A 352 4.42 -14.35 13.74
CA HIS A 352 5.44 -13.73 14.58
C HIS A 352 4.83 -12.77 15.63
N THR A 353 5.05 -11.44 15.50
CA THR A 353 4.40 -10.42 16.35
C THR A 353 2.87 -10.60 16.39
N GLY A 354 2.28 -11.03 15.28
CA GLY A 354 0.85 -11.35 15.23
C GLY A 354 0.45 -12.51 16.14
N ALA A 355 1.34 -13.46 16.44
CA ALA A 355 1.11 -14.53 17.40
C ALA A 355 0.98 -13.98 18.84
N GLU A 356 1.73 -12.94 19.17
CA GLU A 356 1.61 -12.24 20.45
C GLU A 356 0.30 -11.46 20.55
N VAL A 357 -0.08 -10.76 19.46
CA VAL A 357 -1.38 -10.09 19.37
C VAL A 357 -2.52 -11.09 19.51
N ALA A 358 -2.48 -12.26 18.85
CA ALA A 358 -3.47 -13.32 18.96
C ALA A 358 -3.55 -13.88 20.40
N THR A 359 -2.41 -14.05 21.07
CA THR A 359 -2.34 -14.47 22.47
C THR A 359 -2.99 -13.46 23.38
N GLU A 360 -2.65 -12.18 23.25
CA GLU A 360 -3.21 -11.11 24.09
C GLU A 360 -4.69 -10.89 23.81
N LEU A 361 -5.12 -11.02 22.56
CA LEU A 361 -6.52 -10.97 22.16
C LEU A 361 -7.35 -12.05 22.85
N TRP A 362 -6.83 -13.28 22.97
CA TRP A 362 -7.52 -14.33 23.71
C TRP A 362 -7.77 -13.91 25.17
N HIS A 363 -6.82 -13.23 25.82
CA HIS A 363 -7.02 -12.74 27.20
C HIS A 363 -8.13 -11.69 27.30
N LYS A 364 -8.39 -10.94 26.24
CA LYS A 364 -9.47 -9.94 26.16
C LYS A 364 -10.81 -10.57 25.76
N LEU A 365 -10.79 -11.59 24.89
CA LEU A 365 -11.96 -12.27 24.33
C LEU A 365 -11.94 -13.80 24.57
N PRO A 366 -11.79 -14.30 25.81
CA PRO A 366 -11.56 -15.73 26.06
C PRO A 366 -12.73 -16.65 25.72
N LYS A 367 -13.93 -16.09 25.52
CA LYS A 367 -15.12 -16.85 25.11
C LYS A 367 -15.32 -16.84 23.59
N GLN A 368 -14.80 -15.83 22.90
CA GLN A 368 -14.99 -15.64 21.46
C GLN A 368 -13.87 -16.28 20.65
N VAL A 369 -12.61 -16.22 21.11
CA VAL A 369 -11.48 -16.86 20.43
C VAL A 369 -11.48 -18.36 20.74
N ARG A 370 -11.77 -19.17 19.73
CA ARG A 370 -11.93 -20.64 19.86
C ARG A 370 -10.61 -21.40 19.65
N HIS A 371 -9.85 -21.02 18.62
CA HIS A 371 -8.54 -21.61 18.31
C HIS A 371 -7.53 -20.50 18.05
N ILE A 372 -6.27 -20.77 18.38
CA ILE A 372 -5.14 -19.91 18.04
C ILE A 372 -4.19 -20.73 17.17
N VAL A 373 -3.96 -20.26 15.95
CA VAL A 373 -2.88 -20.74 15.09
C VAL A 373 -1.75 -19.73 15.13
N MET A 374 -0.53 -20.18 15.26
CA MET A 374 0.65 -19.34 15.25
C MET A 374 1.58 -19.78 14.13
N TYR A 375 2.02 -18.86 13.31
CA TYR A 375 3.17 -19.02 12.45
C TYR A 375 4.39 -18.53 13.23
N SER A 376 5.15 -19.47 13.75
CA SER A 376 6.20 -19.29 14.74
C SER A 376 5.73 -18.63 16.05
N ALA A 377 6.30 -18.99 17.16
CA ALA A 377 6.00 -18.44 18.47
C ALA A 377 7.25 -17.76 19.05
N PRO A 378 7.26 -16.43 19.24
CA PRO A 378 8.43 -15.67 19.69
C PRO A 378 8.67 -15.84 21.19
N ILE A 379 9.10 -17.02 21.63
CA ILE A 379 9.44 -17.30 23.03
C ILE A 379 10.95 -17.15 23.22
N PHE A 380 11.37 -15.94 23.54
CA PHE A 380 12.77 -15.55 23.71
C PHE A 380 13.29 -15.83 25.12
N SER A 381 14.59 -16.11 25.24
CA SER A 381 15.35 -15.99 26.47
C SER A 381 15.74 -14.52 26.73
N GLU A 382 16.17 -14.21 27.95
CA GLU A 382 16.62 -12.84 28.29
C GLU A 382 17.86 -12.42 27.47
N ASP A 383 18.77 -13.37 27.17
CA ASP A 383 19.95 -13.11 26.36
C ASP A 383 19.58 -12.82 24.90
N GLU A 384 18.62 -13.57 24.33
CA GLU A 384 18.10 -13.32 22.99
C GLU A 384 17.38 -11.96 22.92
N LEU A 385 16.58 -11.62 23.93
CA LEU A 385 15.91 -10.31 23.98
C LEU A 385 16.92 -9.16 24.04
N ALA A 386 18.03 -9.31 24.77
CA ALA A 386 19.09 -8.30 24.81
C ALA A 386 19.70 -8.09 23.41
N ASP A 387 20.04 -9.18 22.71
CA ASP A 387 20.62 -9.16 21.37
C ASP A 387 19.63 -8.57 20.33
N PHE A 388 18.35 -8.99 20.35
CA PHE A 388 17.35 -8.46 19.43
C PHE A 388 17.06 -6.97 19.67
N ARG A 389 16.98 -6.50 20.91
CA ARG A 389 16.82 -5.08 21.23
C ARG A 389 17.97 -4.22 20.73
N GLU A 390 19.20 -4.76 20.69
CA GLU A 390 20.34 -4.07 20.11
C GLU A 390 20.28 -4.00 18.57
N ARG A 391 19.86 -5.09 17.91
CA ARG A 391 19.84 -5.20 16.45
C ARG A 391 18.65 -4.45 15.79
N TYR A 392 17.49 -4.47 16.43
CA TYR A 392 16.25 -3.88 15.87
C TYR A 392 16.06 -2.43 16.34
N THR A 393 17.04 -1.58 16.03
CA THR A 393 16.98 -0.15 16.30
C THR A 393 16.28 0.63 15.18
N PRO A 394 15.77 1.84 15.46
CA PRO A 394 15.25 2.71 14.42
C PRO A 394 16.26 2.95 13.31
N VAL A 395 15.81 2.86 12.06
CA VAL A 395 16.67 3.11 10.89
C VAL A 395 16.87 4.62 10.74
N THR A 396 18.11 5.06 10.64
CA THR A 396 18.44 6.42 10.24
C THR A 396 18.54 6.47 8.71
N PHE A 397 17.74 7.31 8.09
CA PHE A 397 17.81 7.51 6.65
C PHE A 397 18.98 8.42 6.29
N THR A 398 19.75 7.99 5.30
CA THR A 398 20.94 8.69 4.81
C THR A 398 20.72 9.19 3.38
N ASP A 399 21.33 10.31 3.04
CA ASP A 399 21.17 10.93 1.72
C ASP A 399 21.66 10.03 0.57
N ASP A 400 22.61 9.15 0.85
CA ASP A 400 23.15 8.20 -0.12
C ASP A 400 22.26 6.96 -0.34
N GLY A 401 21.20 6.76 0.47
CA GLY A 401 20.26 5.65 0.35
C GLY A 401 20.83 4.27 0.70
N MET A 402 22.08 4.17 1.19
CA MET A 402 22.72 2.90 1.51
C MET A 402 22.00 2.12 2.61
N HIS A 403 21.31 2.81 3.51
CA HIS A 403 20.47 2.18 4.54
C HIS A 403 19.46 1.18 3.97
N ASN A 404 18.97 1.37 2.73
CA ASN A 404 18.05 0.43 2.08
C ASN A 404 18.76 -0.85 1.63
N VAL A 405 19.97 -0.72 1.10
CA VAL A 405 20.79 -1.87 0.68
C VAL A 405 21.24 -2.68 1.89
N GLU A 406 21.67 -2.02 2.96
CA GLU A 406 22.09 -2.64 4.21
C GLU A 406 20.93 -3.44 4.85
N ARG A 407 19.72 -2.86 4.86
CA ARG A 407 18.52 -3.56 5.34
C ARG A 407 18.12 -4.74 4.47
N TRP A 408 18.18 -4.60 3.15
CA TRP A 408 17.96 -5.70 2.22
C TRP A 408 18.90 -6.86 2.53
N GLN A 409 20.20 -6.60 2.68
CA GLN A 409 21.21 -7.59 2.98
C GLN A 409 21.05 -8.19 4.37
N PHE A 410 20.56 -7.43 5.35
CA PHE A 410 20.29 -7.92 6.70
C PHE A 410 19.19 -8.98 6.72
N PHE A 411 18.11 -8.79 5.96
CA PHE A 411 17.00 -9.74 5.91
C PHE A 411 17.16 -10.84 4.87
N TRP A 412 18.05 -10.68 3.90
CA TRP A 412 18.26 -11.62 2.80
C TRP A 412 18.51 -13.09 3.24
N PRO A 413 19.30 -13.38 4.29
CA PRO A 413 19.53 -14.76 4.73
C PRO A 413 18.27 -15.49 5.19
N TRP A 414 17.22 -14.79 5.59
CA TRP A 414 15.95 -15.36 6.08
C TRP A 414 14.98 -15.74 4.96
N LEU A 415 15.30 -15.38 3.73
CA LEU A 415 14.45 -15.68 2.57
C LEU A 415 14.19 -17.17 2.40
N GLY A 416 15.17 -18.00 2.67
CA GLY A 416 15.13 -19.42 2.37
C GLY A 416 15.51 -19.75 0.92
N PRO A 417 15.99 -20.96 0.66
CA PRO A 417 16.62 -21.32 -0.62
C PRO A 417 15.64 -21.39 -1.81
N ASP A 418 14.35 -21.58 -1.56
CA ASP A 418 13.34 -21.85 -2.60
C ASP A 418 12.39 -20.66 -2.85
N GLN A 419 12.73 -19.48 -2.31
CA GLN A 419 11.90 -18.29 -2.47
C GLN A 419 12.30 -17.50 -3.71
N PRO A 420 11.36 -17.19 -4.63
CA PRO A 420 11.60 -16.21 -5.69
C PRO A 420 11.97 -14.86 -5.09
N ILE A 421 12.93 -14.18 -5.72
CA ILE A 421 13.37 -12.84 -5.30
C ILE A 421 12.21 -11.84 -5.30
N GLU A 422 11.21 -12.03 -6.16
CA GLU A 422 10.00 -11.22 -6.26
C GLU A 422 9.16 -11.28 -4.97
N ASN A 423 9.04 -12.46 -4.36
CA ASN A 423 8.33 -12.63 -3.09
C ASN A 423 9.06 -11.90 -1.96
N TYR A 424 10.38 -12.01 -1.95
CA TYR A 424 11.21 -11.27 -0.99
C TYR A 424 11.10 -9.76 -1.19
N ALA A 425 11.21 -9.29 -2.42
CA ALA A 425 11.06 -7.87 -2.75
C ALA A 425 9.69 -7.33 -2.32
N GLY A 426 8.62 -8.08 -2.59
CA GLY A 426 7.28 -7.71 -2.12
C GLY A 426 7.19 -7.56 -0.61
N ALA A 427 7.75 -8.53 0.13
CA ALA A 427 7.81 -8.49 1.59
C ALA A 427 8.69 -7.35 2.12
N PHE A 428 9.84 -7.14 1.52
CA PHE A 428 10.77 -6.09 1.89
C PHE A 428 10.20 -4.68 1.61
N ASN A 429 9.52 -4.51 0.49
CA ASN A 429 8.93 -3.23 0.11
C ASN A 429 7.91 -2.73 1.13
N GLU A 430 7.18 -3.62 1.79
CA GLU A 430 6.30 -3.24 2.91
C GLU A 430 7.08 -2.58 4.04
N THR A 431 8.34 -2.96 4.24
CA THR A 431 9.18 -2.40 5.32
C THR A 431 9.67 -0.98 5.04
N LEU A 432 9.65 -0.53 3.78
CA LEU A 432 10.18 0.77 3.37
C LEU A 432 9.24 1.95 3.70
N ARG A 433 7.95 1.69 3.87
CA ARG A 433 6.91 2.72 4.06
C ARG A 433 6.88 3.36 5.46
N TRP A 434 7.48 2.70 6.47
CA TRP A 434 7.20 3.01 7.88
C TRP A 434 8.17 3.98 8.55
N GLY A 435 9.19 4.43 7.87
CA GLY A 435 10.13 5.39 8.43
C GLY A 435 10.63 4.96 9.82
N PRO A 436 10.73 5.91 10.77
CA PRO A 436 11.16 5.62 12.14
C PRO A 436 10.22 4.66 12.91
N ALA A 437 8.94 4.59 12.54
CA ALA A 437 7.97 3.70 13.20
C ALA A 437 8.19 2.21 12.91
N TYR A 438 9.04 1.87 11.95
CA TYR A 438 9.42 0.51 11.60
C TYR A 438 9.74 -0.38 12.81
N SER A 439 10.50 0.15 13.78
CA SER A 439 10.93 -0.63 14.95
C SER A 439 9.86 -0.76 16.05
N TRP A 440 8.73 -0.05 15.96
CA TRP A 440 7.73 -0.01 17.02
C TRP A 440 7.10 -1.37 17.30
N GLY A 441 6.77 -2.12 16.25
CA GLY A 441 6.20 -3.45 16.40
C GLY A 441 7.18 -4.45 17.01
N HIS A 442 8.43 -4.43 16.59
CA HIS A 442 9.47 -5.27 17.18
C HIS A 442 9.73 -4.89 18.64
N ARG A 443 9.79 -3.59 18.95
CA ARG A 443 9.92 -3.14 20.33
C ARG A 443 8.77 -3.66 21.20
N ALA A 444 7.54 -3.59 20.72
CA ALA A 444 6.38 -4.11 21.43
C ALA A 444 6.49 -5.63 21.67
N ALA A 445 6.91 -6.38 20.64
CA ALA A 445 7.14 -7.81 20.72
C ALA A 445 8.22 -8.16 21.76
N PHE A 446 9.37 -7.49 21.74
CA PHE A 446 10.47 -7.76 22.68
C PHE A 446 10.17 -7.33 24.12
N ASN A 447 9.10 -6.58 24.36
CA ASN A 447 8.61 -6.22 25.69
C ASN A 447 7.51 -7.18 26.17
N TYR A 448 6.94 -8.01 25.29
CA TYR A 448 5.83 -8.87 25.61
C TYR A 448 6.29 -10.18 26.26
N ALA A 449 5.71 -10.54 27.38
CA ALA A 449 6.05 -11.76 28.13
C ALA A 449 5.33 -13.00 27.53
N MET A 450 5.66 -13.36 26.28
CA MET A 450 4.95 -14.38 25.49
C MET A 450 4.78 -15.70 26.24
N ALA A 451 5.83 -16.32 26.77
CA ALA A 451 5.77 -17.59 27.48
C ALA A 451 4.80 -17.54 28.68
N LYS A 452 4.85 -16.45 29.47
CA LYS A 452 3.98 -16.27 30.64
C LYS A 452 2.51 -16.13 30.24
N ARG A 453 2.24 -15.38 29.17
CA ARG A 453 0.88 -15.14 28.68
C ARG A 453 0.30 -16.39 28.02
N LEU A 454 1.09 -17.05 27.15
CA LEU A 454 0.67 -18.27 26.47
C LEU A 454 0.34 -19.41 27.45
N LYS A 455 1.10 -19.52 28.54
CA LYS A 455 0.84 -20.51 29.61
C LYS A 455 -0.56 -20.38 30.25
N GLN A 456 -1.20 -19.23 30.14
CA GLN A 456 -2.53 -18.98 30.71
C GLN A 456 -3.65 -19.23 29.69
N VAL A 457 -3.32 -19.45 28.43
CA VAL A 457 -4.30 -19.72 27.37
C VAL A 457 -4.85 -21.13 27.53
N ASN A 458 -6.16 -21.28 27.62
CA ASN A 458 -6.81 -22.57 27.69
C ASN A 458 -7.58 -22.97 26.42
N ALA A 459 -7.57 -22.12 25.39
CA ALA A 459 -7.99 -22.48 24.04
C ALA A 459 -6.97 -23.44 23.39
N PRO A 460 -7.38 -24.26 22.41
CA PRO A 460 -6.44 -25.01 21.59
C PRO A 460 -5.47 -24.09 20.84
N VAL A 461 -4.18 -24.43 20.86
CA VAL A 461 -3.09 -23.69 20.19
C VAL A 461 -2.33 -24.61 19.25
N LEU A 462 -2.18 -24.19 17.99
CA LEU A 462 -1.29 -24.82 17.02
C LEU A 462 -0.16 -23.84 16.70
N VAL A 463 1.08 -24.27 16.91
CA VAL A 463 2.26 -23.54 16.42
C VAL A 463 2.78 -24.27 15.19
N LEU A 464 2.71 -23.62 14.04
CA LEU A 464 3.43 -24.02 12.82
C LEU A 464 4.88 -23.58 12.99
N ASN A 465 5.80 -24.52 12.96
CA ASN A 465 7.23 -24.28 13.23
C ASN A 465 8.08 -24.57 11.98
N PRO A 466 8.14 -23.64 11.00
CA PRO A 466 9.02 -23.74 9.84
C PRO A 466 10.48 -23.48 10.24
N GLU A 467 11.40 -23.75 9.33
CA GLU A 467 12.83 -23.44 9.46
C GLU A 467 13.11 -21.96 9.16
N ASP A 468 12.52 -21.07 9.99
CA ASP A 468 12.70 -19.62 9.93
C ASP A 468 13.60 -19.09 11.08
N ASP A 469 13.70 -17.78 11.23
CA ASP A 469 14.49 -17.11 12.27
C ASP A 469 13.98 -17.35 13.70
N LEU A 470 12.77 -17.87 13.88
CA LEU A 470 12.17 -18.21 15.18
C LEU A 470 12.02 -19.73 15.41
N TYR A 471 12.72 -20.56 14.61
CA TYR A 471 12.59 -22.01 14.68
C TYR A 471 12.85 -22.57 16.09
N GLU A 472 13.95 -22.16 16.74
CA GLU A 472 14.31 -22.63 18.09
C GLU A 472 13.43 -22.00 19.17
N GLN A 473 13.02 -20.74 19.01
CA GLN A 473 12.12 -20.05 19.92
C GLN A 473 10.74 -20.70 19.94
N SER A 474 10.24 -21.09 18.77
CA SER A 474 8.93 -21.72 18.59
C SER A 474 8.83 -23.08 19.27
N LYS A 475 9.90 -23.88 19.31
CA LYS A 475 9.95 -25.16 20.01
C LYS A 475 9.63 -25.04 21.50
N ARG A 476 10.03 -23.93 22.12
CA ARG A 476 9.77 -23.67 23.55
C ARG A 476 8.28 -23.53 23.87
N ALA A 477 7.44 -23.33 22.85
CA ALA A 477 5.99 -23.28 23.03
C ALA A 477 5.45 -24.64 23.53
N ALA A 478 6.09 -25.77 23.21
CA ALA A 478 5.68 -27.08 23.68
C ALA A 478 5.66 -27.21 25.23
N ASP A 479 6.51 -26.44 25.92
CA ASP A 479 6.62 -26.46 27.37
C ASP A 479 5.55 -25.59 28.07
N VAL A 480 4.86 -24.70 27.33
CA VAL A 480 3.93 -23.73 27.92
C VAL A 480 2.49 -23.83 27.41
N ILE A 481 2.26 -24.44 26.25
CA ILE A 481 0.91 -24.66 25.71
C ILE A 481 0.16 -25.65 26.60
N GLN A 482 -1.05 -25.27 27.05
CA GLN A 482 -1.91 -26.16 27.86
C GLN A 482 -2.68 -27.17 27.01
N LYS A 483 -3.15 -26.76 25.85
CA LYS A 483 -3.91 -27.57 24.89
C LYS A 483 -3.41 -27.27 23.48
N GLY A 484 -3.00 -28.29 22.77
CA GLY A 484 -2.52 -28.13 21.40
C GLY A 484 -1.12 -28.71 21.18
N ARG A 485 -0.42 -28.22 20.16
CA ARG A 485 0.89 -28.76 19.78
C ARG A 485 1.74 -27.76 19.01
N VAL A 486 3.03 -28.00 19.04
CA VAL A 486 3.98 -27.49 18.04
C VAL A 486 4.02 -28.50 16.89
N HIS A 487 3.88 -28.03 15.67
CA HIS A 487 3.91 -28.80 14.44
C HIS A 487 5.13 -28.38 13.62
N ASP A 488 6.20 -29.19 13.70
CA ASP A 488 7.41 -28.94 12.92
C ASP A 488 7.12 -29.09 11.43
N MET A 489 7.62 -28.15 10.64
CA MET A 489 7.44 -28.07 9.19
C MET A 489 8.82 -28.09 8.48
N PRO A 490 9.50 -29.23 8.44
CA PRO A 490 10.84 -29.32 7.85
C PRO A 490 10.81 -29.01 6.36
N GLY A 491 11.77 -28.20 5.90
CA GLY A 491 11.87 -27.73 4.52
C GLY A 491 10.90 -26.60 4.18
N PHE A 492 10.16 -26.05 5.16
CA PHE A 492 9.38 -24.83 5.01
C PHE A 492 10.16 -23.66 5.61
N GLY A 493 10.26 -22.56 4.88
CA GLY A 493 10.93 -21.34 5.33
C GLY A 493 9.95 -20.20 5.56
N HIS A 494 10.50 -19.00 5.71
CA HIS A 494 9.76 -17.77 6.03
C HIS A 494 8.66 -17.38 5.01
N GLY A 495 8.72 -17.88 3.78
CA GLY A 495 7.72 -17.61 2.73
C GLY A 495 6.72 -18.75 2.49
N MET A 496 6.52 -19.66 3.45
CA MET A 496 5.68 -20.86 3.23
C MET A 496 4.22 -20.54 2.87
N MET A 497 3.69 -19.40 3.29
CA MET A 497 2.33 -18.99 2.94
C MET A 497 2.17 -18.64 1.46
N ASP A 498 3.27 -18.35 0.78
CA ASP A 498 3.27 -18.00 -0.65
C ASP A 498 3.67 -19.19 -1.53
N THR A 499 4.63 -20.01 -1.08
CA THR A 499 5.21 -21.11 -1.88
C THR A 499 4.58 -22.46 -1.61
N ARG A 500 4.02 -22.69 -0.41
CA ARG A 500 3.42 -23.94 0.05
C ARG A 500 2.02 -23.73 0.63
N THR A 501 1.26 -22.81 0.04
CA THR A 501 -0.01 -22.29 0.55
C THR A 501 -1.04 -23.39 0.85
N ASP A 502 -1.25 -24.34 -0.08
CA ASP A 502 -2.24 -25.41 0.09
C ASP A 502 -1.89 -26.37 1.25
N GLU A 503 -0.61 -26.67 1.44
CA GLU A 503 -0.14 -27.53 2.53
C GLU A 503 -0.33 -26.85 3.88
N VAL A 504 0.04 -25.58 3.99
CA VAL A 504 -0.18 -24.78 5.20
C VAL A 504 -1.67 -24.66 5.51
N ALA A 505 -2.49 -24.36 4.48
CA ALA A 505 -3.93 -24.27 4.64
C ALA A 505 -4.58 -25.58 5.10
N ALA A 506 -4.09 -26.74 4.61
CA ALA A 506 -4.59 -28.05 5.02
C ALA A 506 -4.35 -28.29 6.52
N VAL A 507 -3.14 -27.98 7.03
CA VAL A 507 -2.80 -28.12 8.46
C VAL A 507 -3.67 -27.21 9.33
N ILE A 508 -3.89 -25.97 8.88
CA ILE A 508 -4.76 -25.02 9.60
C ILE A 508 -6.20 -25.52 9.62
N ARG A 509 -6.77 -25.94 8.47
CA ARG A 509 -8.15 -26.46 8.39
C ARG A 509 -8.37 -27.66 9.30
N ASP A 510 -7.45 -28.62 9.29
CA ASP A 510 -7.53 -29.80 10.14
C ASP A 510 -7.59 -29.43 11.63
N PHE A 511 -6.84 -28.41 12.03
CA PHE A 511 -6.79 -27.99 13.43
C PHE A 511 -8.02 -27.20 13.88
N VAL A 512 -8.62 -26.36 13.02
CA VAL A 512 -9.76 -25.51 13.37
C VAL A 512 -11.11 -26.09 12.97
N ALA A 513 -11.13 -27.38 12.58
CA ALA A 513 -12.35 -28.06 12.09
C ALA A 513 -13.36 -28.43 13.18
N ASP A 514 -13.04 -28.27 14.47
CA ASP A 514 -13.88 -28.68 15.61
C ASP A 514 -15.04 -27.72 15.94
#